data_55a301d026a5a3cf754cd05cc2a6445e
#
_entry.id   55a301d026a5a3cf754cd05cc2a6445e
#
_cell.length_a   1.000
_cell.length_b   1.000
_cell.length_c   1.000
_cell.angle_alpha   90.00
_cell.angle_beta   90.00
_cell.angle_gamma   90.00
#
_symmetry.space_group_name_H-M   'P 1'
#
loop_
_entity.id
_entity.type
_entity.pdbx_description
1 polymer ?
#
loop_
_entity_poly.entity_id
_entity_poly.type
_entity_poly.pdbx_seq_one_letter_code
_entity_poly.pdbx_strand_id
1 'polypeptide(L)'
;RPFETHYNALDEDVKLRISLELYLKRLIVGGLERVYEIGRVFRNEGVDARHNPEFTLMELYQAYTDYYGMMDLTENMFRHVAQEVCGTTCVPYGDVMIDLGKPFERITMIDAVKKYSGVDFSQVATTEEAK
;
A
#
# COMPACT_ATOMS: atom_id res chain seq x y z
N ARG A 1 -10.24 9.18 10.63
CA ARG A 1 -11.64 9.22 11.06
C ARG A 1 -12.54 8.85 9.88
N PRO A 2 -13.71 8.20 10.09
CA PRO A 2 -14.69 7.96 9.03
C PRO A 2 -15.50 9.24 8.73
N PHE A 3 -16.04 9.32 7.51
CA PHE A 3 -17.20 10.19 7.24
C PHE A 3 -18.46 9.46 7.70
N GLU A 4 -19.37 10.18 8.32
CA GLU A 4 -20.65 9.68 8.80
C GLU A 4 -21.78 10.25 7.93
N THR A 5 -22.78 9.42 7.64
CA THR A 5 -23.95 9.83 6.86
C THR A 5 -25.15 9.00 7.27
N HIS A 6 -26.36 9.47 6.93
CA HIS A 6 -27.61 8.76 7.18
C HIS A 6 -28.06 8.01 5.91
N TYR A 7 -28.35 6.72 6.04
CA TYR A 7 -28.89 5.91 4.97
C TYR A 7 -30.43 5.92 5.02
N ASN A 8 -31.02 6.81 4.27
CA ASN A 8 -32.46 7.08 4.32
C ASN A 8 -33.37 5.86 4.10
N ALA A 9 -32.96 4.93 3.23
CA ALA A 9 -33.79 3.76 2.90
C ALA A 9 -33.89 2.74 4.05
N LEU A 10 -32.89 2.70 4.94
CA LEU A 10 -32.84 1.80 6.10
C LEU A 10 -33.06 2.54 7.42
N ASP A 11 -33.13 3.87 7.40
CA ASP A 11 -33.22 4.74 8.58
C ASP A 11 -32.09 4.46 9.58
N GLU A 12 -30.84 4.36 9.06
CA GLU A 12 -29.65 4.02 9.83
C GLU A 12 -28.51 5.00 9.60
N ASP A 13 -27.77 5.32 10.67
CA ASP A 13 -26.51 6.04 10.57
C ASP A 13 -25.38 5.10 10.18
N VAL A 14 -24.71 5.43 9.10
CA VAL A 14 -23.64 4.61 8.52
C VAL A 14 -22.34 5.40 8.38
N LYS A 15 -21.24 4.68 8.22
CA LYS A 15 -19.91 5.25 8.01
C LYS A 15 -19.36 4.81 6.65
N LEU A 16 -18.82 5.76 5.91
CA LEU A 16 -18.09 5.45 4.70
C LEU A 16 -16.80 4.69 5.04
N ARG A 17 -16.47 3.69 4.25
CA ARG A 17 -15.32 2.81 4.51
C ARG A 17 -13.99 3.55 4.41
N ILE A 18 -13.10 3.32 5.35
CA ILE A 18 -11.74 3.88 5.39
C ILE A 18 -10.67 2.95 4.82
N SER A 19 -11.02 1.66 4.63
CA SER A 19 -10.13 0.60 4.15
C SER A 19 -10.96 -0.57 3.62
N LEU A 20 -10.35 -1.42 2.80
CA LEU A 20 -10.92 -2.66 2.27
C LEU A 20 -10.53 -3.88 3.14
N GLU A 21 -9.59 -3.71 4.05
CA GLU A 21 -8.86 -4.75 4.79
C GLU A 21 -9.76 -5.77 5.49
N LEU A 22 -10.68 -5.30 6.34
CA LEU A 22 -11.44 -6.21 7.21
C LEU A 22 -12.34 -7.17 6.43
N TYR A 23 -12.95 -6.72 5.34
CA TYR A 23 -13.79 -7.57 4.51
C TYR A 23 -12.96 -8.60 3.74
N LEU A 24 -11.83 -8.21 3.19
CA LEU A 24 -10.93 -9.11 2.48
C LEU A 24 -10.33 -10.16 3.41
N LYS A 25 -9.95 -9.78 4.63
CA LYS A 25 -9.49 -10.74 5.65
C LYS A 25 -10.56 -11.73 6.07
N ARG A 26 -11.83 -11.32 6.17
CA ARG A 26 -12.96 -12.25 6.41
C ARG A 26 -13.11 -13.27 5.29
N LEU A 27 -12.89 -12.87 4.03
CA LEU A 27 -12.91 -13.79 2.90
C LEU A 27 -11.76 -14.82 2.98
N ILE A 28 -10.57 -14.40 3.39
CA ILE A 28 -9.44 -15.34 3.66
C ILE A 28 -9.81 -16.33 4.77
N VAL A 29 -10.37 -15.85 5.88
CA VAL A 29 -10.84 -16.73 6.97
C VAL A 29 -11.95 -17.67 6.48
N GLY A 30 -12.79 -17.21 5.54
CA GLY A 30 -13.83 -18.02 4.90
C GLY A 30 -13.31 -19.03 3.87
N GLY A 31 -12.00 -19.12 3.65
CA GLY A 31 -11.36 -20.13 2.79
C GLY A 31 -11.02 -19.67 1.38
N LEU A 32 -11.17 -18.38 1.05
CA LEU A 32 -10.69 -17.83 -0.22
C LEU A 32 -9.20 -17.54 -0.10
N GLU A 33 -8.36 -18.30 -0.79
CA GLU A 33 -6.91 -18.21 -0.63
C GLU A 33 -6.28 -16.94 -1.22
N ARG A 34 -6.92 -16.32 -2.20
CA ARG A 34 -6.43 -15.11 -2.87
C ARG A 34 -7.59 -14.17 -3.14
N VAL A 35 -7.48 -12.96 -2.64
CA VAL A 35 -8.52 -11.95 -2.78
C VAL A 35 -7.89 -10.59 -3.06
N TYR A 36 -8.56 -9.77 -3.85
CA TYR A 36 -8.23 -8.36 -4.01
C TYR A 36 -9.49 -7.54 -4.25
N GLU A 37 -9.41 -6.27 -3.96
CA GLU A 37 -10.41 -5.28 -4.33
C GLU A 37 -9.72 -3.98 -4.73
N ILE A 38 -10.23 -3.36 -5.79
CA ILE A 38 -9.88 -1.99 -6.19
C ILE A 38 -11.12 -1.15 -6.00
N GLY A 39 -11.07 -0.17 -5.10
CA GLY A 39 -12.25 0.61 -4.75
C GLY A 39 -11.97 1.93 -4.08
N ARG A 40 -13.04 2.73 -3.92
CA ARG A 40 -12.98 4.00 -3.23
C ARG A 40 -12.99 3.80 -1.72
N VAL A 41 -12.11 4.54 -1.05
CA VAL A 41 -12.07 4.65 0.40
C VAL A 41 -12.08 6.12 0.80
N PHE A 42 -12.52 6.38 2.02
CA PHE A 42 -12.81 7.73 2.52
C PHE A 42 -12.18 7.93 3.89
N ARG A 43 -11.31 8.92 4.02
CA ARG A 43 -10.65 9.25 5.28
C ARG A 43 -10.87 10.72 5.61
N ASN A 44 -11.64 11.00 6.67
CA ASN A 44 -11.92 12.35 7.16
C ASN A 44 -10.75 12.86 8.00
N GLU A 45 -9.67 13.21 7.30
CA GLU A 45 -8.40 13.67 7.85
C GLU A 45 -7.98 14.98 7.15
N GLY A 46 -6.81 15.48 7.46
CA GLY A 46 -6.29 16.69 6.80
C GLY A 46 -6.09 16.48 5.29
N VAL A 47 -6.21 17.57 4.54
CA VAL A 47 -6.02 17.59 3.07
C VAL A 47 -4.71 18.30 2.75
N ASP A 48 -3.89 17.68 1.91
CA ASP A 48 -2.69 18.28 1.34
C ASP A 48 -2.49 17.80 -0.12
N ALA A 49 -1.37 18.16 -0.74
CA ALA A 49 -1.09 17.82 -2.13
C ALA A 49 -1.00 16.30 -2.41
N ARG A 50 -0.88 15.48 -1.37
CA ARG A 50 -0.72 14.01 -1.46
C ARG A 50 -1.85 13.23 -0.78
N HIS A 51 -2.69 13.90 0.01
CA HIS A 51 -3.75 13.28 0.79
C HIS A 51 -5.10 13.88 0.41
N ASN A 52 -5.85 13.15 -0.39
CA ASN A 52 -7.24 13.46 -0.70
C ASN A 52 -8.15 12.65 0.23
N PRO A 53 -9.24 13.22 0.78
CA PRO A 53 -10.15 12.49 1.66
C PRO A 53 -10.90 11.34 1.00
N GLU A 54 -10.99 11.36 -0.34
CA GLU A 54 -11.50 10.26 -1.16
C GLU A 54 -10.41 9.83 -2.14
N PHE A 55 -10.08 8.55 -2.17
CA PHE A 55 -9.08 8.02 -3.10
C PHE A 55 -9.35 6.55 -3.44
N THR A 56 -8.82 6.12 -4.57
CA THR A 56 -8.85 4.71 -4.98
C THR A 56 -7.70 3.97 -4.36
N LEU A 57 -8.01 2.87 -3.70
CA LEU A 57 -7.05 1.96 -3.08
C LEU A 57 -7.23 0.56 -3.66
N MET A 58 -6.12 -0.12 -3.89
CA MET A 58 -6.10 -1.56 -4.12
C MET A 58 -5.51 -2.23 -2.90
N GLU A 59 -6.23 -3.19 -2.34
CA GLU A 59 -5.72 -4.11 -1.33
C GLU A 59 -5.82 -5.54 -1.84
N LEU A 60 -4.86 -6.37 -1.49
CA LEU A 60 -4.83 -7.78 -1.83
C LEU A 60 -4.28 -8.61 -0.67
N TYR A 61 -4.79 -9.83 -0.53
CA TYR A 61 -4.41 -10.77 0.51
C TYR A 61 -4.24 -12.15 -0.09
N GLN A 62 -3.24 -12.87 0.39
CA GLN A 62 -2.97 -14.24 -0.01
C GLN A 62 -2.68 -15.10 1.22
N ALA A 63 -3.38 -16.22 1.34
CA ALA A 63 -3.09 -17.23 2.35
C ALA A 63 -1.83 -18.04 1.99
N TYR A 64 -1.27 -18.73 2.98
CA TYR A 64 -0.14 -19.65 2.83
C TYR A 64 1.11 -19.05 2.21
N THR A 65 1.34 -17.76 2.45
CA THR A 65 2.54 -17.02 2.02
C THR A 65 3.04 -16.15 3.16
N ASP A 66 4.25 -15.66 3.00
CA ASP A 66 4.88 -14.71 3.91
C ASP A 66 5.15 -13.37 3.19
N TYR A 67 5.86 -12.46 3.87
CA TYR A 67 6.20 -11.17 3.29
C TYR A 67 7.17 -11.28 2.09
N TYR A 68 7.98 -12.33 2.00
CA TYR A 68 8.82 -12.56 0.83
C TYR A 68 7.98 -12.90 -0.40
N GLY A 69 6.98 -13.77 -0.25
CA GLY A 69 6.04 -14.05 -1.32
C GLY A 69 5.22 -12.82 -1.75
N MET A 70 4.90 -11.94 -0.81
CA MET A 70 4.23 -10.66 -1.12
C MET A 70 5.16 -9.66 -1.82
N MET A 71 6.46 -9.67 -1.52
CA MET A 71 7.47 -8.91 -2.27
C MET A 71 7.56 -9.40 -3.72
N ASP A 72 7.63 -10.72 -3.93
CA ASP A 72 7.64 -11.32 -5.27
C ASP A 72 6.37 -10.97 -6.05
N LEU A 73 5.21 -11.07 -5.41
CA LEU A 73 3.93 -10.72 -6.02
C LEU A 73 3.91 -9.24 -6.44
N THR A 74 4.35 -8.34 -5.57
CA THR A 74 4.39 -6.90 -5.83
C THR A 74 5.32 -6.58 -7.00
N GLU A 75 6.53 -7.10 -6.98
CA GLU A 75 7.52 -6.90 -8.04
C GLU A 75 7.00 -7.39 -9.40
N ASN A 76 6.43 -8.59 -9.44
CA ASN A 76 5.85 -9.16 -10.66
C ASN A 76 4.62 -8.39 -11.15
N MET A 77 3.79 -7.90 -10.24
CA MET A 77 2.62 -7.07 -10.56
C MET A 77 3.03 -5.77 -11.25
N PHE A 78 4.03 -5.06 -10.73
CA PHE A 78 4.54 -3.83 -11.35
C PHE A 78 5.11 -4.09 -12.74
N ARG A 79 5.89 -5.17 -12.92
CA ARG A 79 6.41 -5.57 -14.24
C ARG A 79 5.29 -5.88 -15.22
N HIS A 80 4.33 -6.68 -14.78
CA HIS A 80 3.19 -7.07 -15.61
C HIS A 80 2.39 -5.85 -16.06
N VAL A 81 2.01 -4.98 -15.13
CA VAL A 81 1.25 -3.76 -15.44
C VAL A 81 2.02 -2.84 -16.38
N ALA A 82 3.31 -2.62 -16.14
CA ALA A 82 4.13 -1.80 -17.04
C ALA A 82 4.20 -2.40 -18.46
N GLN A 83 4.37 -3.72 -18.58
CA GLN A 83 4.39 -4.40 -19.87
C GLN A 83 3.05 -4.31 -20.60
N GLU A 84 1.94 -4.54 -19.90
CA GLU A 84 0.58 -4.51 -20.50
C GLU A 84 0.15 -3.08 -20.89
N VAL A 85 0.47 -2.10 -20.07
CA VAL A 85 0.01 -0.71 -20.28
C VAL A 85 0.96 0.08 -21.19
N CYS A 86 2.27 -0.07 -20.98
CA CYS A 86 3.29 0.72 -21.68
C CYS A 86 3.99 -0.04 -22.80
N GLY A 87 3.78 -1.35 -22.94
CA GLY A 87 4.52 -2.21 -23.87
C GLY A 87 5.99 -2.43 -23.52
N THR A 88 6.42 -1.94 -22.34
CA THR A 88 7.81 -2.02 -21.86
C THR A 88 7.86 -1.94 -20.36
N THR A 89 8.87 -2.54 -19.74
CA THR A 89 9.16 -2.39 -18.30
C THR A 89 10.00 -1.15 -17.99
N CYS A 90 10.52 -0.47 -19.01
CA CYS A 90 11.30 0.75 -18.84
C CYS A 90 10.39 1.96 -19.06
N VAL A 91 9.96 2.62 -17.98
CA VAL A 91 8.95 3.68 -18.02
C VAL A 91 9.51 5.03 -17.60
N PRO A 92 9.10 6.15 -18.25
CA PRO A 92 9.52 7.47 -17.83
C PRO A 92 8.80 7.92 -16.55
N TYR A 93 9.53 8.57 -15.65
CA TYR A 93 8.99 9.21 -14.46
C TYR A 93 9.65 10.57 -14.26
N GLY A 94 8.98 11.64 -14.68
CA GLY A 94 9.59 12.96 -14.80
C GLY A 94 10.80 12.92 -15.75
N ASP A 95 11.95 13.35 -15.27
CA ASP A 95 13.20 13.40 -16.05
C ASP A 95 14.03 12.10 -15.96
N VAL A 96 13.53 11.06 -15.29
CA VAL A 96 14.25 9.81 -15.12
C VAL A 96 13.53 8.64 -15.78
N MET A 97 14.31 7.63 -16.18
CA MET A 97 13.77 6.34 -16.65
C MET A 97 13.84 5.32 -15.53
N ILE A 98 12.72 4.72 -15.20
CA ILE A 98 12.63 3.63 -14.22
C ILE A 98 12.54 2.30 -14.96
N ASP A 99 13.50 1.41 -14.71
CA ASP A 99 13.52 0.07 -15.25
C ASP A 99 12.92 -0.92 -14.24
N LEU A 100 11.61 -1.19 -14.38
CA LEU A 100 10.87 -2.15 -13.57
C LEU A 100 11.19 -3.61 -13.92
N GLY A 101 11.94 -3.85 -15.00
CA GLY A 101 12.44 -5.18 -15.39
C GLY A 101 13.57 -5.68 -14.49
N LYS A 102 14.30 -4.78 -13.82
CA LYS A 102 15.35 -5.15 -12.87
C LYS A 102 14.77 -5.67 -11.57
N PRO A 103 15.50 -6.55 -10.85
CA PRO A 103 15.11 -6.94 -9.50
C PRO A 103 14.98 -5.74 -8.57
N PHE A 104 13.89 -5.69 -7.78
CA PHE A 104 13.70 -4.66 -6.78
C PHE A 104 14.65 -4.90 -5.59
N GLU A 105 15.26 -3.84 -5.10
CA GLU A 105 16.09 -3.91 -3.90
C GLU A 105 15.23 -4.31 -2.69
N ARG A 106 15.68 -5.32 -1.95
CA ARG A 106 15.06 -5.76 -0.69
C ARG A 106 15.95 -5.31 0.44
N ILE A 107 15.47 -4.35 1.19
CA ILE A 107 16.22 -3.70 2.25
C ILE A 107 15.33 -3.55 3.49
N THR A 108 15.90 -3.73 4.69
CA THR A 108 15.15 -3.48 5.92
C THR A 108 14.90 -1.97 6.11
N MET A 109 13.90 -1.61 6.91
CA MET A 109 13.61 -0.21 7.22
C MET A 109 14.82 0.48 7.84
N ILE A 110 15.51 -0.18 8.78
CA ILE A 110 16.70 0.37 9.47
C ILE A 110 17.84 0.59 8.47
N ASP A 111 18.12 -0.39 7.62
CA ASP A 111 19.16 -0.28 6.60
C ASP A 111 18.84 0.77 5.55
N ALA A 112 17.56 0.91 5.18
CA ALA A 112 17.11 1.96 4.26
C ALA A 112 17.35 3.35 4.86
N VAL A 113 16.96 3.57 6.11
CA VAL A 113 17.20 4.84 6.80
C VAL A 113 18.72 5.12 6.88
N LYS A 114 19.51 4.14 7.29
CA LYS A 114 20.97 4.26 7.33
C LYS A 114 21.57 4.62 5.97
N LYS A 115 21.12 3.94 4.91
CA LYS A 115 21.60 4.15 3.53
C LYS A 115 21.33 5.57 3.01
N TYR A 116 20.14 6.11 3.28
CA TYR A 116 19.69 7.37 2.68
C TYR A 116 19.85 8.60 3.60
N SER A 117 19.88 8.45 4.92
CA SER A 117 20.09 9.54 5.87
C SER A 117 21.49 9.57 6.50
N GLY A 118 22.23 8.45 6.43
CA GLY A 118 23.51 8.28 7.14
C GLY A 118 23.36 7.96 8.63
N VAL A 119 22.14 7.94 9.17
CA VAL A 119 21.86 7.68 10.59
C VAL A 119 21.57 6.20 10.82
N ASP A 120 22.34 5.59 11.71
CA ASP A 120 22.14 4.18 12.11
C ASP A 120 21.34 4.10 13.42
N PHE A 121 20.02 3.98 13.30
CA PHE A 121 19.14 3.86 14.47
C PHE A 121 19.35 2.58 15.30
N SER A 122 20.05 1.57 14.79
CA SER A 122 20.41 0.40 15.58
C SER A 122 21.46 0.71 16.67
N GLN A 123 22.19 1.82 16.52
CA GLN A 123 23.20 2.29 17.47
C GLN A 123 22.67 3.37 18.44
N VAL A 124 21.43 3.83 18.25
CA VAL A 124 20.79 4.86 19.06
C VAL A 124 20.12 4.21 20.26
N ALA A 125 20.60 4.47 21.47
CA ALA A 125 20.10 3.85 22.70
C ALA A 125 19.05 4.72 23.41
N THR A 126 19.06 6.04 23.19
CA THR A 126 18.22 6.99 23.91
C THR A 126 17.49 7.96 22.97
N THR A 127 16.39 8.55 23.45
CA THR A 127 15.65 9.59 22.72
C THR A 127 16.51 10.84 22.48
N GLU A 128 17.44 11.14 23.37
CA GLU A 128 18.32 12.31 23.22
C GLU A 128 19.33 12.10 22.08
N GLU A 129 19.86 10.89 21.91
CA GLU A 129 20.74 10.53 20.81
C GLU A 129 20.02 10.49 19.45
N ALA A 130 18.68 10.32 19.48
CA ALA A 130 17.84 10.28 18.28
C ALA A 130 17.45 11.68 17.75
N LYS A 131 17.69 12.76 18.53
CA LYS A 131 17.37 14.15 18.15
C LYS A 131 18.54 14.78 17.41
#